data_1b2487258c7fbec6d343bfa7a9aaac72
#
_entry.id   1b2487258c7fbec6d343bfa7a9aaac72
#
_cell.length_a   1.000
_cell.length_b   1.000
_cell.length_c   1.000
_cell.angle_alpha   90.00
_cell.angle_beta   90.00
_cell.angle_gamma   90.00
#
_symmetry.space_group_name_H-M   'P 1'
#
loop_
_entity.id
_entity.type
_entity.pdbx_description
1 polymer ?
#
loop_
_entity_poly.entity_id
_entity_poly.type
_entity_poly.pdbx_seq_one_letter_code
_entity_poly.pdbx_strand_id
1 'polypeptide(L)'
;MCTVFGFLDYKEKVSNAVLKKLIHYLSVAAEVRGTDATGIAYVRDSSMVTYKKPKPAHKVKLFFPRGTRAVIGHTRFTTQGSEKRNCNNHPFEGHYGTESFALAHNGVLYNDRELRREQHLPPTPIETDTYVAVQLLELGQQLDTENIRRTAELVEGSFVFTILRNDNTMFLVKGNNPLTVYHFPALGLYVYASTKSILDNALKKVNLNGKCCEVDVSEGEILEITSNGNLSRSTFTMQDYIHTMFNPYNWNYLNYAKWWEADEREELLLEYCGTFGVSEEEVELSLIHI
;
A
#
# COMPACT_ATOMS: atom_id res chain seq x y z
N MET A 1 10.05 -4.49 5.07
CA MET A 1 8.61 -4.41 4.67
C MET A 1 8.40 -3.17 3.81
N CYS A 2 7.39 -3.16 2.93
CA CYS A 2 7.06 -1.99 2.10
C CYS A 2 6.20 -0.97 2.85
N THR A 3 5.98 0.21 2.25
CA THR A 3 5.01 1.19 2.75
C THR A 3 4.15 1.70 1.61
N VAL A 4 2.84 1.77 1.84
CA VAL A 4 1.89 2.52 1.03
C VAL A 4 1.58 3.86 1.69
N PHE A 5 1.36 4.89 0.90
CA PHE A 5 0.98 6.23 1.36
C PHE A 5 0.25 6.99 0.25
N GLY A 6 -0.46 8.03 0.62
CA GLY A 6 -1.13 8.85 -0.39
C GLY A 6 -2.14 9.84 0.17
N PHE A 7 -2.88 10.48 -0.74
CA PHE A 7 -3.96 11.38 -0.41
C PHE A 7 -5.05 11.39 -1.48
N LEU A 8 -6.24 11.85 -1.09
CA LEU A 8 -7.33 12.27 -1.97
C LEU A 8 -7.85 13.63 -1.51
N ASP A 9 -7.65 14.69 -2.30
CA ASP A 9 -8.19 16.05 -2.10
C ASP A 9 -9.47 16.22 -2.95
N TYR A 10 -10.61 15.82 -2.37
CA TYR A 10 -11.88 15.80 -3.09
C TYR A 10 -12.56 17.17 -3.17
N LYS A 11 -12.15 18.16 -2.37
CA LYS A 11 -12.65 19.54 -2.46
C LYS A 11 -11.70 20.50 -3.16
N GLU A 12 -10.50 20.02 -3.52
CA GLU A 12 -9.45 20.82 -4.17
C GLU A 12 -9.08 22.10 -3.39
N LYS A 13 -9.20 22.04 -2.05
CA LYS A 13 -8.93 23.18 -1.17
C LYS A 13 -7.47 23.30 -0.73
N VAL A 14 -6.72 22.22 -0.88
CA VAL A 14 -5.32 22.19 -0.47
C VAL A 14 -4.43 22.66 -1.62
N SER A 15 -3.56 23.63 -1.37
CA SER A 15 -2.68 24.12 -2.43
C SER A 15 -1.74 23.01 -2.92
N ASN A 16 -1.44 23.01 -4.22
CA ASN A 16 -0.54 22.05 -4.84
C ASN A 16 0.86 22.04 -4.20
N ALA A 17 1.32 23.19 -3.67
CA ALA A 17 2.59 23.27 -2.94
C ALA A 17 2.55 22.51 -1.62
N VAL A 18 1.43 22.54 -0.91
CA VAL A 18 1.21 21.78 0.32
C VAL A 18 1.09 20.30 0.02
N LEU A 19 0.32 19.90 -1.01
CA LEU A 19 0.21 18.49 -1.42
C LEU A 19 1.55 17.89 -1.86
N LYS A 20 2.39 18.66 -2.57
CA LYS A 20 3.75 18.22 -2.92
C LYS A 20 4.64 18.02 -1.71
N LYS A 21 4.56 18.93 -0.71
CA LYS A 21 5.26 18.77 0.57
C LYS A 21 4.75 17.53 1.30
N LEU A 22 3.44 17.30 1.32
CA LEU A 22 2.82 16.15 1.96
C LEU A 22 3.37 14.84 1.38
N ILE A 23 3.33 14.66 0.06
CA ILE A 23 3.88 13.46 -0.59
C ILE A 23 5.38 13.31 -0.35
N HIS A 24 6.12 14.41 -0.39
CA HIS A 24 7.55 14.36 -0.07
C HIS A 24 7.81 13.84 1.35
N TYR A 25 7.15 14.41 2.35
CA TYR A 25 7.39 13.99 3.73
C TYR A 25 6.81 12.62 4.06
N LEU A 26 5.67 12.23 3.45
CA LEU A 26 5.16 10.87 3.55
C LEU A 26 6.15 9.86 2.99
N SER A 27 6.68 10.11 1.79
CA SER A 27 7.64 9.21 1.15
C SER A 27 8.95 9.10 1.92
N VAL A 28 9.46 10.20 2.48
CA VAL A 28 10.69 10.19 3.28
C VAL A 28 10.46 9.50 4.64
N ALA A 29 9.34 9.77 5.31
CA ALA A 29 9.00 9.06 6.55
C ALA A 29 8.77 7.56 6.33
N ALA A 30 8.32 7.16 5.14
CA ALA A 30 8.09 5.79 4.75
C ALA A 30 9.38 4.97 4.53
N GLU A 31 10.54 5.63 4.44
CA GLU A 31 11.84 4.97 4.25
C GLU A 31 12.24 4.04 5.39
N VAL A 32 11.70 4.24 6.58
CA VAL A 32 11.93 3.34 7.73
C VAL A 32 11.54 1.89 7.41
N ARG A 33 10.70 1.68 6.38
CA ARG A 33 10.21 0.36 5.96
C ARG A 33 10.70 -0.09 4.58
N GLY A 34 11.34 0.80 3.79
CA GLY A 34 11.84 0.41 2.47
C GLY A 34 12.51 1.55 1.73
N THR A 35 13.74 1.29 1.25
CA THR A 35 14.61 2.26 0.59
C THR A 35 15.05 1.87 -0.81
N ASP A 36 14.62 0.71 -1.31
CA ASP A 36 15.12 0.17 -2.58
C ASP A 36 14.54 0.89 -3.80
N ALA A 37 13.26 1.24 -3.73
CA ALA A 37 12.61 2.00 -4.79
C ALA A 37 11.47 2.86 -4.22
N THR A 38 11.16 3.95 -4.94
CA THR A 38 10.06 4.86 -4.61
C THR A 38 9.25 5.16 -5.85
N GLY A 39 7.93 5.16 -5.72
CA GLY A 39 7.03 5.49 -6.83
C GLY A 39 5.72 6.10 -6.36
N ILE A 40 5.09 6.80 -7.29
CA ILE A 40 3.73 7.34 -7.15
C ILE A 40 2.91 7.08 -8.41
N ALA A 41 1.59 7.05 -8.25
CA ALA A 41 0.65 7.13 -9.36
C ALA A 41 -0.41 8.20 -9.08
N TYR A 42 -0.88 8.82 -10.15
CA TYR A 42 -1.90 9.86 -10.12
C TYR A 42 -2.65 9.91 -11.46
N VAL A 43 -3.79 10.58 -11.46
CA VAL A 43 -4.59 10.79 -12.68
C VAL A 43 -4.28 12.13 -13.28
N ARG A 44 -4.08 12.17 -14.60
CA ARG A 44 -3.96 13.38 -15.42
C ARG A 44 -4.77 13.21 -16.70
N ASP A 45 -5.67 14.14 -16.97
CA ASP A 45 -6.51 14.12 -18.17
C ASP A 45 -7.20 12.76 -18.39
N SER A 46 -7.78 12.20 -17.30
CA SER A 46 -8.42 10.88 -17.24
C SER A 46 -7.50 9.69 -17.56
N SER A 47 -6.20 9.91 -17.67
CA SER A 47 -5.19 8.86 -17.87
C SER A 47 -4.41 8.61 -16.61
N MET A 48 -4.11 7.34 -16.32
CA MET A 48 -3.23 6.97 -15.24
C MET A 48 -1.78 7.33 -15.60
N VAL A 49 -1.06 7.89 -14.63
CA VAL A 49 0.36 8.22 -14.78
C VAL A 49 1.11 7.61 -13.62
N THR A 50 2.09 6.78 -13.92
CA THR A 50 3.00 6.18 -12.93
C THR A 50 4.41 6.76 -13.07
N TYR A 51 5.01 7.13 -11.93
CA TYR A 51 6.40 7.56 -11.87
C TYR A 51 7.11 6.81 -10.75
N LYS A 52 8.14 6.05 -11.10
CA LYS A 52 8.86 5.21 -10.14
C LYS A 52 10.35 5.15 -10.47
N LYS A 53 11.17 5.05 -9.43
CA LYS A 53 12.64 4.98 -9.52
C LYS A 53 13.19 3.96 -8.53
N PRO A 54 14.22 3.18 -8.90
CA PRO A 54 14.95 2.28 -8.00
C PRO A 54 15.91 3.09 -7.10
N LYS A 55 15.36 3.91 -6.23
CA LYS A 55 16.09 4.81 -5.32
C LYS A 55 15.25 5.10 -4.09
N PRO A 56 15.88 5.34 -2.93
CA PRO A 56 15.20 5.81 -1.73
C PRO A 56 14.52 7.18 -1.97
N ALA A 57 13.45 7.45 -1.24
CA ALA A 57 12.56 8.60 -1.45
C ALA A 57 13.28 9.95 -1.35
N HIS A 58 14.22 10.10 -0.39
CA HIS A 58 15.01 11.34 -0.24
C HIS A 58 15.88 11.66 -1.47
N LYS A 59 16.14 10.68 -2.35
CA LYS A 59 16.89 10.85 -3.62
C LYS A 59 15.99 10.96 -4.84
N VAL A 60 14.65 10.92 -4.65
CA VAL A 60 13.68 10.98 -5.75
C VAL A 60 12.88 12.27 -5.65
N LYS A 61 12.89 13.06 -6.71
CA LYS A 61 11.99 14.21 -6.81
C LYS A 61 10.64 13.73 -7.35
N LEU A 62 9.70 13.46 -6.45
CA LEU A 62 8.33 13.13 -6.81
C LEU A 62 7.62 14.37 -7.33
N PHE A 63 7.00 14.24 -8.49
CA PHE A 63 6.32 15.35 -9.16
C PHE A 63 4.95 14.89 -9.67
N PHE A 64 3.95 15.74 -9.48
CA PHE A 64 2.64 15.68 -10.12
C PHE A 64 2.16 17.10 -10.47
N PRO A 65 1.34 17.28 -11.52
CA PRO A 65 0.89 18.60 -11.97
C PRO A 65 -0.06 19.27 -10.97
N ARG A 66 -0.33 20.54 -11.22
CA ARG A 66 -1.41 21.24 -10.52
C ARG A 66 -2.76 20.64 -10.94
N GLY A 67 -3.70 20.56 -10.02
CA GLY A 67 -5.03 19.96 -10.26
C GLY A 67 -5.05 18.44 -10.05
N THR A 68 -3.92 17.82 -9.66
CA THR A 68 -3.93 16.42 -9.23
C THR A 68 -4.72 16.28 -7.93
N ARG A 69 -5.78 15.46 -7.94
CA ARG A 69 -6.72 15.28 -6.82
C ARG A 69 -6.36 14.10 -5.94
N ALA A 70 -5.76 13.07 -6.51
CA ALA A 70 -5.38 11.87 -5.79
C ALA A 70 -3.97 11.41 -6.18
N VAL A 71 -3.24 10.90 -5.20
CA VAL A 71 -1.94 10.25 -5.37
C VAL A 71 -1.89 9.01 -4.50
N ILE A 72 -1.51 7.89 -5.08
CA ILE A 72 -1.06 6.71 -4.33
C ILE A 72 0.45 6.60 -4.46
N GLY A 73 1.13 6.21 -3.40
CA GLY A 73 2.58 6.13 -3.33
C GLY A 73 3.07 4.86 -2.64
N HIS A 74 4.32 4.53 -2.90
CA HIS A 74 4.96 3.35 -2.36
C HIS A 74 6.46 3.56 -2.15
N THR A 75 7.00 3.07 -1.02
CA THR A 75 8.42 2.80 -0.83
C THR A 75 8.62 1.30 -0.69
N ARG A 76 9.60 0.78 -1.44
CA ARG A 76 9.82 -0.65 -1.60
C ARG A 76 10.96 -1.14 -0.73
N PHE A 77 10.71 -2.25 -0.04
CA PHE A 77 11.70 -3.19 0.43
C PHE A 77 11.58 -4.45 -0.42
N THR A 78 12.64 -4.82 -1.12
CA THR A 78 12.60 -5.87 -2.14
C THR A 78 12.50 -7.25 -1.50
N THR A 79 11.41 -7.95 -1.75
CA THR A 79 11.18 -9.33 -1.34
C THR A 79 11.26 -10.29 -2.53
N GLN A 80 10.69 -9.90 -3.67
CA GLN A 80 10.65 -10.70 -4.89
C GLN A 80 10.84 -9.81 -6.13
N GLY A 81 11.65 -10.27 -7.08
CA GLY A 81 12.04 -9.51 -8.28
C GLY A 81 13.03 -8.38 -7.98
N SER A 82 13.91 -8.05 -8.92
CA SER A 82 14.94 -7.03 -8.73
C SER A 82 14.37 -5.61 -8.81
N GLU A 83 14.65 -4.76 -7.82
CA GLU A 83 14.31 -3.33 -7.82
C GLU A 83 14.98 -2.56 -8.96
N LYS A 84 16.11 -3.03 -9.45
CA LYS A 84 16.85 -2.42 -10.57
C LYS A 84 16.06 -2.46 -11.88
N ARG A 85 15.20 -3.45 -12.03
CA ARG A 85 14.22 -3.52 -13.11
C ARG A 85 12.98 -2.71 -12.71
N ASN A 86 12.89 -1.49 -13.23
CA ASN A 86 11.86 -0.54 -12.80
C ASN A 86 10.41 -1.02 -13.03
N CYS A 87 10.19 -2.00 -13.91
CA CYS A 87 8.89 -2.66 -14.09
C CYS A 87 8.45 -3.42 -12.83
N ASN A 88 9.39 -3.88 -12.00
CA ASN A 88 9.11 -4.57 -10.74
C ASN A 88 8.74 -3.64 -9.57
N ASN A 89 8.84 -2.32 -9.76
CA ASN A 89 8.58 -1.36 -8.69
C ASN A 89 7.14 -0.86 -8.72
N HIS A 90 6.59 -0.57 -7.55
CA HIS A 90 5.24 -0.03 -7.40
C HIS A 90 5.17 1.49 -7.66
N PRO A 91 3.98 2.04 -7.93
CA PRO A 91 2.72 1.35 -8.23
C PRO A 91 2.73 0.65 -9.59
N PHE A 92 1.88 -0.37 -9.74
CA PHE A 92 1.64 -1.04 -11.02
C PHE A 92 0.39 -0.48 -11.68
N GLU A 93 0.44 -0.27 -12.98
CA GLU A 93 -0.70 0.11 -13.78
C GLU A 93 -1.39 -1.13 -14.33
N GLY A 94 -2.72 -1.15 -14.28
CA GLY A 94 -3.57 -2.16 -14.88
C GLY A 94 -4.67 -1.52 -15.72
N HIS A 95 -5.25 -2.31 -16.63
CA HIS A 95 -6.23 -1.84 -17.62
C HIS A 95 -7.43 -2.77 -17.71
N TYR A 96 -8.60 -2.22 -17.96
CA TYR A 96 -9.81 -2.96 -18.31
C TYR A 96 -10.65 -2.13 -19.28
N GLY A 97 -10.85 -2.67 -20.49
CA GLY A 97 -11.48 -1.92 -21.56
C GLY A 97 -10.70 -0.63 -21.88
N THR A 98 -11.37 0.51 -21.79
CA THR A 98 -10.77 1.86 -22.00
C THR A 98 -10.31 2.51 -20.69
N GLU A 99 -10.53 1.89 -19.56
CA GLU A 99 -10.21 2.44 -18.24
C GLU A 99 -8.90 1.88 -17.71
N SER A 100 -8.30 2.61 -16.77
CA SER A 100 -7.05 2.23 -16.14
C SER A 100 -7.08 2.47 -14.63
N PHE A 101 -6.22 1.75 -13.93
CA PHE A 101 -6.01 1.91 -12.51
C PHE A 101 -4.53 1.75 -12.16
N ALA A 102 -4.16 2.16 -10.97
CA ALA A 102 -2.85 1.85 -10.40
C ALA A 102 -3.04 1.15 -9.06
N LEU A 103 -2.18 0.17 -8.77
CA LEU A 103 -2.16 -0.58 -7.52
C LEU A 103 -0.80 -0.50 -6.86
N ALA A 104 -0.78 -0.20 -5.55
CA ALA A 104 0.38 -0.36 -4.69
C ALA A 104 0.04 -1.34 -3.55
N HIS A 105 1.04 -2.12 -3.13
CA HIS A 105 0.89 -3.19 -2.17
C HIS A 105 1.94 -3.09 -1.07
N ASN A 106 1.51 -3.14 0.18
CA ASN A 106 2.34 -3.40 1.34
C ASN A 106 2.06 -4.80 1.83
N GLY A 107 3.02 -5.71 1.67
CA GLY A 107 2.92 -7.10 2.09
C GLY A 107 3.65 -8.07 1.17
N VAL A 108 3.31 -9.35 1.29
CA VAL A 108 3.82 -10.46 0.47
C VAL A 108 2.69 -11.42 0.19
N LEU A 109 2.49 -11.77 -1.09
CA LEU A 109 1.55 -12.80 -1.52
C LEU A 109 2.31 -14.11 -1.74
N TYR A 110 1.77 -15.20 -1.23
CA TYR A 110 2.46 -16.50 -1.23
C TYR A 110 1.98 -17.42 -2.33
N ASN A 111 0.73 -17.26 -2.77
CA ASN A 111 0.12 -18.08 -3.80
C ASN A 111 0.17 -17.49 -5.21
N ASP A 112 1.05 -16.50 -5.47
CA ASP A 112 1.17 -15.82 -6.76
C ASP A 112 1.39 -16.77 -7.93
N ARG A 113 2.23 -17.81 -7.76
CA ARG A 113 2.53 -18.81 -8.78
C ARG A 113 1.33 -19.75 -9.05
N GLU A 114 0.62 -20.10 -7.99
CA GLU A 114 -0.57 -20.94 -8.07
C GLU A 114 -1.69 -20.21 -8.79
N LEU A 115 -1.99 -18.97 -8.37
CA LEU A 115 -2.98 -18.14 -9.02
C LEU A 115 -2.68 -17.87 -10.49
N ARG A 116 -1.42 -17.65 -10.87
CA ARG A 116 -1.03 -17.50 -12.29
C ARG A 116 -1.41 -18.72 -13.11
N ARG A 117 -1.19 -19.93 -12.57
CA ARG A 117 -1.51 -21.19 -13.24
C ARG A 117 -3.02 -21.43 -13.28
N GLU A 118 -3.71 -21.30 -12.14
CA GLU A 118 -5.13 -21.65 -12.01
C GLU A 118 -6.05 -20.68 -12.74
N GLN A 119 -5.73 -19.40 -12.68
CA GLN A 119 -6.51 -18.36 -13.35
C GLN A 119 -6.05 -18.11 -14.79
N HIS A 120 -5.09 -18.92 -15.30
CA HIS A 120 -4.54 -18.80 -16.66
C HIS A 120 -4.09 -17.37 -17.00
N LEU A 121 -3.42 -16.70 -16.01
CA LEU A 121 -3.01 -15.31 -16.18
C LEU A 121 -1.97 -15.17 -17.29
N PRO A 122 -2.03 -14.09 -18.08
CA PRO A 122 -1.10 -13.88 -19.19
C PRO A 122 0.35 -13.77 -18.69
N PRO A 123 1.33 -14.23 -19.48
CA PRO A 123 2.73 -14.09 -19.13
C PRO A 123 3.14 -12.61 -19.02
N THR A 124 4.03 -12.31 -18.07
CA THR A 124 4.48 -10.96 -17.79
C THR A 124 5.98 -10.93 -17.49
N PRO A 125 6.71 -9.87 -17.88
CA PRO A 125 8.09 -9.66 -17.47
C PRO A 125 8.23 -9.16 -16.02
N ILE A 126 7.12 -8.88 -15.34
CA ILE A 126 7.09 -8.40 -13.95
C ILE A 126 7.22 -9.61 -13.02
N GLU A 127 8.22 -9.55 -12.15
CA GLU A 127 8.66 -10.70 -11.34
C GLU A 127 8.06 -10.66 -9.91
N THR A 128 7.38 -9.59 -9.52
CA THR A 128 6.82 -9.45 -8.17
C THR A 128 5.54 -10.26 -7.98
N ASP A 129 5.36 -10.76 -6.78
CA ASP A 129 4.13 -11.40 -6.30
C ASP A 129 2.90 -10.50 -6.49
N THR A 130 3.03 -9.23 -6.17
CA THR A 130 1.94 -8.24 -6.26
C THR A 130 1.26 -8.19 -7.64
N TYR A 131 2.02 -8.43 -8.73
CA TYR A 131 1.45 -8.24 -10.06
C TYR A 131 0.32 -9.24 -10.39
N VAL A 132 0.24 -10.35 -9.66
CA VAL A 132 -0.89 -11.27 -9.77
C VAL A 132 -2.21 -10.58 -9.40
N ALA A 133 -2.22 -9.74 -8.37
CA ALA A 133 -3.41 -8.99 -7.97
C ALA A 133 -3.85 -8.00 -9.07
N VAL A 134 -2.91 -7.34 -9.75
CA VAL A 134 -3.23 -6.49 -10.91
C VAL A 134 -3.89 -7.31 -12.02
N GLN A 135 -3.31 -8.45 -12.39
CA GLN A 135 -3.85 -9.32 -13.43
C GLN A 135 -5.22 -9.92 -13.07
N LEU A 136 -5.46 -10.24 -11.79
CA LEU A 136 -6.78 -10.68 -11.32
C LEU A 136 -7.84 -9.58 -11.46
N LEU A 137 -7.48 -8.34 -11.14
CA LEU A 137 -8.37 -7.19 -11.32
C LEU A 137 -8.66 -6.94 -12.81
N GLU A 138 -7.69 -7.14 -13.70
CA GLU A 138 -7.84 -7.00 -15.15
C GLU A 138 -8.75 -8.07 -15.76
N LEU A 139 -8.85 -9.27 -15.15
CA LEU A 139 -9.80 -10.31 -15.57
C LEU A 139 -11.26 -9.91 -15.33
N GLY A 140 -11.51 -9.05 -14.34
CA GLY A 140 -12.81 -8.43 -14.15
C GLY A 140 -13.10 -7.44 -15.27
N GLN A 141 -14.37 -7.32 -15.67
CA GLN A 141 -14.76 -6.41 -16.74
C GLN A 141 -14.86 -4.95 -16.28
N GLN A 142 -14.80 -4.71 -14.98
CA GLN A 142 -14.82 -3.39 -14.34
C GLN A 142 -14.09 -3.42 -13.00
N LEU A 143 -13.52 -2.29 -12.60
CA LEU A 143 -12.91 -2.14 -11.29
C LEU A 143 -13.95 -1.57 -10.32
N ASP A 144 -14.67 -2.46 -9.67
CA ASP A 144 -15.63 -2.16 -8.61
C ASP A 144 -15.29 -2.89 -7.32
N THR A 145 -16.04 -2.63 -6.29
CA THR A 145 -15.85 -3.25 -4.97
C THR A 145 -15.97 -4.77 -5.02
N GLU A 146 -16.83 -5.32 -5.89
CA GLU A 146 -17.01 -6.78 -6.02
C GLU A 146 -15.80 -7.46 -6.66
N ASN A 147 -15.24 -6.88 -7.72
CA ASN A 147 -14.02 -7.40 -8.34
C ASN A 147 -12.82 -7.31 -7.37
N ILE A 148 -12.72 -6.20 -6.61
CA ILE A 148 -11.69 -6.01 -5.58
C ILE A 148 -11.88 -7.04 -4.45
N ARG A 149 -13.11 -7.25 -3.97
CA ARG A 149 -13.42 -8.25 -2.94
C ARG A 149 -13.00 -9.65 -3.39
N ARG A 150 -13.41 -10.05 -4.60
CA ARG A 150 -13.02 -11.34 -5.18
C ARG A 150 -11.52 -11.51 -5.28
N THR A 151 -10.80 -10.48 -5.71
CA THR A 151 -9.33 -10.51 -5.77
C THR A 151 -8.72 -10.66 -4.37
N ALA A 152 -9.21 -9.91 -3.38
CA ALA A 152 -8.73 -9.98 -2.01
C ALA A 152 -9.00 -11.33 -1.34
N GLU A 153 -10.09 -12.03 -1.71
CA GLU A 153 -10.44 -13.36 -1.23
C GLU A 153 -9.63 -14.48 -1.90
N LEU A 154 -9.06 -14.24 -3.10
CA LEU A 154 -8.24 -15.21 -3.81
C LEU A 154 -6.78 -15.20 -3.38
N VAL A 155 -6.25 -14.06 -2.96
CA VAL A 155 -4.84 -13.94 -2.59
C VAL A 155 -4.59 -14.46 -1.17
N GLU A 156 -3.48 -15.15 -1.02
CA GLU A 156 -2.99 -15.63 0.27
C GLU A 156 -1.72 -14.89 0.66
N GLY A 157 -1.65 -14.43 1.90
CA GLY A 157 -0.48 -13.72 2.40
C GLY A 157 -0.82 -12.53 3.28
N SER A 158 0.17 -11.67 3.45
CA SER A 158 -0.03 -10.41 4.16
C SER A 158 -0.19 -9.27 3.16
N PHE A 159 -1.21 -8.44 3.32
CA PHE A 159 -1.40 -7.34 2.38
C PHE A 159 -2.20 -6.16 2.92
N VAL A 160 -1.88 -5.00 2.37
CA VAL A 160 -2.75 -3.84 2.17
C VAL A 160 -2.60 -3.43 0.72
N PHE A 161 -3.71 -3.34 -0.03
CA PHE A 161 -3.69 -2.74 -1.36
C PHE A 161 -4.24 -1.32 -1.30
N THR A 162 -3.60 -0.43 -2.05
CA THR A 162 -4.13 0.88 -2.35
C THR A 162 -4.29 0.98 -3.87
N ILE A 163 -5.52 1.26 -4.31
CA ILE A 163 -5.88 1.26 -5.72
C ILE A 163 -6.45 2.62 -6.07
N LEU A 164 -5.97 3.21 -7.15
CA LEU A 164 -6.48 4.46 -7.70
C LEU A 164 -7.03 4.20 -9.10
N ARG A 165 -8.32 4.50 -9.30
CA ARG A 165 -8.99 4.41 -10.59
C ARG A 165 -8.85 5.75 -11.34
N ASN A 166 -8.92 5.72 -12.67
CA ASN A 166 -8.71 6.92 -13.52
C ASN A 166 -9.78 8.01 -13.38
N ASP A 167 -10.85 7.79 -12.62
CA ASP A 167 -11.82 8.80 -12.20
C ASP A 167 -11.51 9.45 -10.84
N ASN A 168 -10.33 9.17 -10.26
CA ASN A 168 -9.90 9.53 -8.91
C ASN A 168 -10.69 8.84 -7.77
N THR A 169 -11.40 7.76 -8.02
CA THR A 169 -11.89 6.88 -6.96
C THR A 169 -10.72 6.10 -6.38
N MET A 170 -10.60 6.09 -5.06
CA MET A 170 -9.54 5.39 -4.32
C MET A 170 -10.15 4.24 -3.53
N PHE A 171 -9.51 3.07 -3.62
CA PHE A 171 -9.85 1.93 -2.77
C PHE A 171 -8.67 1.63 -1.85
N LEU A 172 -8.98 1.45 -0.57
CA LEU A 172 -8.05 1.01 0.45
C LEU A 172 -8.53 -0.36 0.94
N VAL A 173 -7.78 -1.40 0.64
CA VAL A 173 -8.12 -2.79 0.94
C VAL A 173 -7.24 -3.24 2.09
N LYS A 174 -7.84 -3.36 3.27
CA LYS A 174 -7.12 -3.69 4.51
C LYS A 174 -7.18 -5.19 4.77
N GLY A 175 -6.07 -5.87 4.44
CA GLY A 175 -5.80 -7.22 4.97
C GLY A 175 -5.20 -7.13 6.38
N ASN A 176 -4.24 -7.97 6.69
CA ASN A 176 -3.60 -8.07 8.00
C ASN A 176 -2.38 -7.13 8.19
N ASN A 177 -1.98 -6.35 7.20
CA ASN A 177 -0.92 -5.36 7.34
C ASN A 177 -1.45 -4.00 7.84
N PRO A 178 -0.63 -3.19 8.51
CA PRO A 178 -1.07 -1.92 9.08
C PRO A 178 -1.46 -0.90 8.01
N LEU A 179 -2.50 -0.13 8.30
CA LEU A 179 -2.98 1.01 7.52
C LEU A 179 -3.62 2.03 8.45
N THR A 180 -3.19 3.28 8.36
CA THR A 180 -3.79 4.41 9.08
C THR A 180 -4.32 5.42 8.08
N VAL A 181 -5.55 5.88 8.29
CA VAL A 181 -6.24 6.83 7.42
C VAL A 181 -6.73 8.01 8.23
N TYR A 182 -6.39 9.23 7.82
CA TYR A 182 -6.91 10.47 8.40
C TYR A 182 -7.80 11.20 7.41
N HIS A 183 -8.91 11.72 7.91
CA HIS A 183 -9.82 12.57 7.17
C HIS A 183 -9.81 13.98 7.77
N PHE A 184 -9.65 14.99 6.92
CA PHE A 184 -9.74 16.41 7.23
C PHE A 184 -11.02 16.97 6.58
N PRO A 185 -12.20 16.92 7.23
CA PRO A 185 -13.49 17.26 6.61
C PRO A 185 -13.57 18.70 6.12
N ALA A 186 -12.96 19.63 6.85
CA ALA A 186 -12.94 21.05 6.47
C ALA A 186 -12.17 21.30 5.18
N LEU A 187 -11.08 20.55 4.96
CA LEU A 187 -10.26 20.62 3.75
C LEU A 187 -10.81 19.76 2.62
N GLY A 188 -11.58 18.72 2.94
CA GLY A 188 -12.00 17.72 1.97
C GLY A 188 -10.86 16.81 1.55
N LEU A 189 -10.01 16.43 2.51
CA LEU A 189 -8.79 15.69 2.26
C LEU A 189 -8.75 14.40 3.09
N TYR A 190 -8.51 13.28 2.41
CA TYR A 190 -8.07 12.03 3.03
C TYR A 190 -6.57 11.90 2.84
N VAL A 191 -5.88 11.44 3.89
CA VAL A 191 -4.43 11.14 3.87
C VAL A 191 -4.22 9.79 4.55
N TYR A 192 -3.37 8.96 3.99
CA TYR A 192 -3.09 7.65 4.58
C TYR A 192 -1.60 7.29 4.48
N ALA A 193 -1.18 6.41 5.38
CA ALA A 193 0.10 5.71 5.32
C ALA A 193 -0.03 4.32 5.96
N SER A 194 0.96 3.46 5.74
CA SER A 194 0.97 2.12 6.35
C SER A 194 0.94 2.17 7.87
N THR A 195 1.58 3.16 8.51
CA THR A 195 1.55 3.27 9.97
C THR A 195 1.24 4.69 10.43
N LYS A 196 0.73 4.79 11.65
CA LYS A 196 0.40 6.06 12.29
C LYS A 196 1.64 6.94 12.48
N SER A 197 2.76 6.33 12.85
CA SER A 197 4.02 7.06 13.06
C SER A 197 4.51 7.73 11.78
N ILE A 198 4.45 7.04 10.63
CA ILE A 198 4.80 7.60 9.32
C ILE A 198 3.89 8.79 8.99
N LEU A 199 2.58 8.61 9.19
CA LEU A 199 1.58 9.64 8.89
C LEU A 199 1.76 10.88 9.79
N ASP A 200 1.90 10.69 11.10
CA ASP A 200 2.08 11.76 12.06
C ASP A 200 3.40 12.51 11.84
N ASN A 201 4.49 11.80 11.56
CA ASN A 201 5.79 12.41 11.29
C ASN A 201 5.78 13.27 10.02
N ALA A 202 5.07 12.82 8.97
CA ALA A 202 4.89 13.62 7.76
C ALA A 202 4.02 14.86 8.03
N LEU A 203 2.91 14.70 8.73
CA LEU A 203 1.97 15.79 9.02
C LEU A 203 2.56 16.88 9.91
N LYS A 204 3.44 16.54 10.86
CA LYS A 204 4.20 17.50 11.65
C LYS A 204 5.06 18.47 10.81
N LYS A 205 5.47 18.03 9.59
CA LYS A 205 6.28 18.85 8.66
C LYS A 205 5.42 19.63 7.64
N VAL A 206 4.12 19.33 7.61
CA VAL A 206 3.18 19.96 6.69
C VAL A 206 2.12 20.71 7.48
N ASN A 207 2.05 22.02 7.31
CA ASN A 207 1.04 22.83 7.99
C ASN A 207 -0.33 22.64 7.29
N LEU A 208 -1.07 21.62 7.71
CA LEU A 208 -2.47 21.43 7.31
C LEU A 208 -3.38 22.07 8.35
N ASN A 209 -4.04 23.16 7.96
CA ASN A 209 -5.00 23.84 8.82
C ASN A 209 -6.31 23.06 8.87
N GLY A 210 -6.65 22.48 10.02
CA GLY A 210 -7.92 21.76 10.20
C GLY A 210 -7.80 20.61 11.20
N LYS A 211 -8.93 20.30 11.83
CA LYS A 211 -9.04 19.13 12.70
C LYS A 211 -9.15 17.88 11.80
N CYS A 212 -8.32 16.89 12.07
CA CYS A 212 -8.45 15.57 11.45
C CYS A 212 -9.23 14.62 12.36
N CYS A 213 -9.86 13.62 11.74
CA CYS A 213 -10.44 12.46 12.39
C CYS A 213 -9.73 11.23 11.82
N GLU A 214 -9.33 10.32 12.66
CA GLU A 214 -8.87 9.00 12.24
C GLU A 214 -10.08 8.22 11.70
N VAL A 215 -9.92 7.60 10.54
CA VAL A 215 -10.92 6.71 9.94
C VAL A 215 -10.52 5.31 10.35
N ASP A 216 -11.31 4.71 11.21
CA ASP A 216 -11.11 3.32 11.63
C ASP A 216 -11.23 2.39 10.42
N VAL A 217 -10.29 1.46 10.28
CA VAL A 217 -10.25 0.48 9.18
C VAL A 217 -9.88 -0.87 9.77
N SER A 218 -10.83 -1.79 9.72
CA SER A 218 -10.65 -3.15 10.25
C SER A 218 -10.02 -4.09 9.22
N GLU A 219 -9.41 -5.16 9.70
CA GLU A 219 -8.97 -6.26 8.85
C GLU A 219 -10.18 -6.87 8.11
N GLY A 220 -9.99 -7.25 6.84
CA GLY A 220 -11.06 -7.73 5.98
C GLY A 220 -11.99 -6.63 5.45
N GLU A 221 -11.56 -5.36 5.49
CA GLU A 221 -12.39 -4.22 5.05
C GLU A 221 -11.84 -3.57 3.77
N ILE A 222 -12.76 -3.15 2.92
CA ILE A 222 -12.51 -2.33 1.73
C ILE A 222 -13.17 -0.98 1.95
N LEU A 223 -12.37 0.08 1.94
CA LEU A 223 -12.87 1.46 1.86
C LEU A 223 -12.87 1.91 0.41
N GLU A 224 -14.01 2.27 -0.12
CA GLU A 224 -14.13 2.98 -1.38
C GLU A 224 -14.37 4.46 -1.10
N ILE A 225 -13.47 5.31 -1.56
CA ILE A 225 -13.57 6.77 -1.43
C ILE A 225 -13.69 7.34 -2.84
N THR A 226 -14.88 7.79 -3.19
CA THR A 226 -15.14 8.35 -4.52
C THR A 226 -14.43 9.70 -4.70
N SER A 227 -14.29 10.13 -5.94
CA SER A 227 -13.72 11.45 -6.28
C SER A 227 -14.43 12.64 -5.63
N ASN A 228 -15.65 12.46 -5.13
CA ASN A 228 -16.40 13.46 -4.36
C ASN A 228 -16.23 13.34 -2.83
N GLY A 229 -15.42 12.39 -2.38
CA GLY A 229 -15.13 12.15 -0.97
C GLY A 229 -16.18 11.31 -0.22
N ASN A 230 -17.15 10.73 -0.93
CA ASN A 230 -18.09 9.79 -0.33
C ASN A 230 -17.36 8.49 0.02
N LEU A 231 -17.46 8.09 1.28
CA LEU A 231 -16.86 6.87 1.79
C LEU A 231 -17.92 5.78 1.89
N SER A 232 -17.70 4.67 1.22
CA SER A 232 -18.45 3.42 1.40
C SER A 232 -17.54 2.33 1.93
N ARG A 233 -18.13 1.34 2.58
CA ARG A 233 -17.42 0.24 3.22
C ARG A 233 -18.02 -1.08 2.79
N SER A 234 -17.15 -2.05 2.54
CA SER A 234 -17.54 -3.45 2.33
C SER A 234 -16.50 -4.35 2.97
N THR A 235 -16.84 -5.61 3.11
CA THR A 235 -15.97 -6.60 3.75
C THR A 235 -15.63 -7.73 2.79
N PHE A 236 -14.51 -8.39 3.06
CA PHE A 236 -14.09 -9.62 2.40
C PHE A 236 -13.54 -10.60 3.45
N THR A 237 -13.56 -11.88 3.13
CA THR A 237 -13.02 -12.91 4.00
C THR A 237 -11.58 -13.21 3.60
N MET A 238 -10.64 -12.96 4.50
CA MET A 238 -9.25 -13.37 4.27
C MET A 238 -9.14 -14.90 4.32
N GLN A 239 -8.27 -15.45 3.46
CA GLN A 239 -7.90 -16.84 3.54
C GLN A 239 -7.08 -17.09 4.81
N ASP A 240 -7.45 -18.13 5.58
CA ASP A 240 -6.71 -18.52 6.78
C ASP A 240 -5.31 -19.01 6.42
N TYR A 241 -4.33 -18.23 6.81
CA TYR A 241 -2.91 -18.41 6.46
C TYR A 241 -2.19 -19.51 7.26
N ILE A 242 -2.84 -20.09 8.26
CA ILE A 242 -2.24 -21.06 9.22
C ILE A 242 -1.66 -22.30 8.52
N HIS A 243 -2.23 -22.76 7.42
CA HIS A 243 -1.76 -23.94 6.71
C HIS A 243 -0.44 -23.78 5.96
N THR A 244 -0.05 -22.56 5.58
CA THR A 244 1.16 -22.31 4.77
C THR A 244 2.40 -22.04 5.65
N MET A 245 2.23 -21.57 6.88
CA MET A 245 3.35 -21.33 7.81
C MET A 245 4.05 -22.61 8.26
N PHE A 246 3.34 -23.73 8.29
CA PHE A 246 3.89 -25.04 8.72
C PHE A 246 4.39 -25.92 7.56
N ASN A 247 4.53 -25.37 6.35
CA ASN A 247 5.14 -26.11 5.26
C ASN A 247 6.69 -26.12 5.44
N PRO A 248 7.31 -27.27 5.80
CA PRO A 248 8.74 -27.35 6.05
C PRO A 248 9.64 -27.07 4.84
N TYR A 249 9.05 -26.88 3.66
CA TYR A 249 9.78 -26.50 2.42
C TYR A 249 9.92 -24.99 2.22
N ASN A 250 9.38 -24.15 3.11
CA ASN A 250 9.44 -22.68 2.96
C ASN A 250 10.61 -22.08 3.77
N TRP A 251 11.82 -22.61 3.60
CA TRP A 251 13.07 -22.19 4.27
C TRP A 251 13.51 -20.74 3.95
N ASN A 252 12.89 -20.08 2.99
CA ASN A 252 13.31 -18.73 2.60
C ASN A 252 12.93 -17.64 3.62
N TYR A 253 11.97 -17.87 4.50
CA TYR A 253 11.53 -16.87 5.47
C TYR A 253 12.56 -16.61 6.59
N LEU A 254 13.26 -17.62 7.06
CA LEU A 254 14.26 -17.48 8.13
C LEU A 254 15.52 -16.72 7.70
N ASN A 255 15.77 -16.57 6.41
CA ASN A 255 16.91 -15.82 5.91
C ASN A 255 16.66 -14.29 5.86
N TYR A 256 15.42 -13.81 5.89
CA TYR A 256 15.11 -12.39 5.87
C TYR A 256 15.41 -11.69 7.20
N ALA A 257 15.35 -12.41 8.32
CA ALA A 257 15.64 -11.85 9.64
C ALA A 257 17.13 -11.50 9.88
N LYS A 258 18.03 -11.89 9.00
CA LYS A 258 19.49 -11.69 9.18
C LYS A 258 20.03 -10.32 8.75
N TRP A 259 19.20 -9.45 8.13
CA TRP A 259 19.70 -8.24 7.45
C TRP A 259 19.42 -6.93 8.19
N TRP A 260 18.88 -6.98 9.40
CA TRP A 260 18.50 -5.79 10.16
C TRP A 260 19.44 -5.61 11.37
N GLU A 261 19.78 -4.37 11.69
CA GLU A 261 20.43 -4.05 12.96
C GLU A 261 19.46 -4.35 14.11
N ALA A 262 19.96 -4.76 15.27
CA ALA A 262 19.14 -5.31 16.36
C ALA A 262 18.04 -4.33 16.82
N ASP A 263 18.38 -3.05 16.95
CA ASP A 263 17.47 -2.01 17.43
C ASP A 263 16.30 -1.72 16.46
N GLU A 264 16.57 -1.74 15.14
CA GLU A 264 15.52 -1.56 14.13
C GLU A 264 14.56 -2.75 14.04
N ARG A 265 15.04 -3.96 14.38
CA ARG A 265 14.21 -5.17 14.42
C ARG A 265 13.23 -5.14 15.57
N GLU A 266 13.67 -4.69 16.73
CA GLU A 266 12.87 -4.64 17.95
C GLU A 266 11.72 -3.64 17.80
N GLU A 267 12.01 -2.44 17.32
CA GLU A 267 10.99 -1.40 17.08
C GLU A 267 9.92 -1.85 16.07
N LEU A 268 10.33 -2.52 15.00
CA LEU A 268 9.41 -3.05 13.98
C LEU A 268 8.63 -4.27 14.46
N LEU A 269 9.25 -5.12 15.29
CA LEU A 269 8.56 -6.26 15.88
C LEU A 269 7.49 -5.78 16.86
N LEU A 270 7.80 -4.79 17.69
CA LEU A 270 6.87 -4.16 18.63
C LEU A 270 5.71 -3.49 17.88
N GLU A 271 5.99 -2.75 16.81
CA GLU A 271 4.96 -2.12 15.98
C GLU A 271 4.06 -3.19 15.31
N TYR A 272 4.66 -4.26 14.78
CA TYR A 272 3.94 -5.37 14.16
C TYR A 272 3.06 -6.11 15.17
N CYS A 273 3.61 -6.49 16.32
CA CYS A 273 2.89 -7.18 17.37
C CYS A 273 1.77 -6.32 17.97
N GLY A 274 2.01 -5.01 18.12
CA GLY A 274 1.01 -4.06 18.59
C GLY A 274 -0.21 -3.95 17.67
N THR A 275 -0.07 -4.19 16.35
CA THR A 275 -1.20 -4.24 15.42
C THR A 275 -2.13 -5.44 15.67
N PHE A 276 -1.63 -6.49 16.34
CA PHE A 276 -2.41 -7.67 16.74
C PHE A 276 -2.83 -7.63 18.21
N GLY A 277 -2.67 -6.49 18.88
CA GLY A 277 -3.05 -6.32 20.28
C GLY A 277 -2.10 -7.01 21.28
N VAL A 278 -0.90 -7.40 20.84
CA VAL A 278 0.17 -7.93 21.69
C VAL A 278 0.91 -6.77 22.33
N SER A 279 1.00 -6.75 23.66
CA SER A 279 1.68 -5.69 24.40
C SER A 279 3.20 -5.78 24.28
N GLU A 280 3.88 -4.67 24.49
CA GLU A 280 5.35 -4.57 24.53
C GLU A 280 5.95 -5.58 25.52
N GLU A 281 5.36 -5.72 26.73
CA GLU A 281 5.78 -6.66 27.76
C GLU A 281 5.65 -8.13 27.32
N GLU A 282 4.64 -8.49 26.54
CA GLU A 282 4.45 -9.83 26.01
C GLU A 282 5.46 -10.17 24.93
N VAL A 283 5.87 -9.19 24.12
CA VAL A 283 6.93 -9.36 23.12
C VAL A 283 8.29 -9.53 23.77
N GLU A 284 8.64 -8.71 24.75
CA GLU A 284 9.89 -8.80 25.50
C GLU A 284 10.03 -10.17 26.22
N LEU A 285 8.96 -10.65 26.87
CA LEU A 285 8.93 -11.97 27.50
C LEU A 285 9.13 -13.12 26.52
N SER A 286 8.67 -12.97 25.29
CA SER A 286 8.84 -13.97 24.23
C SER A 286 10.28 -14.00 23.69
N LEU A 287 10.95 -12.84 23.63
CA LEU A 287 12.34 -12.74 23.16
C LEU A 287 13.37 -13.29 24.16
N ILE A 288 13.05 -13.35 25.46
CA ILE A 288 13.93 -13.93 26.49
C ILE A 288 13.99 -15.47 26.43
N HIS A 289 13.02 -16.10 25.73
CA HIS A 289 12.89 -17.55 25.63
C HIS A 289 13.34 -18.16 24.30
N ILE A 290 13.88 -17.33 23.37
CA ILE A 290 14.51 -17.78 22.12
C ILE A 290 16.03 -17.60 22.20
#